data_9d75344dac42b3809a04f3603fc9f904
#
_entry.id   9d75344dac42b3809a04f3603fc9f904
#
_cell.length_a   1.000
_cell.length_b   1.000
_cell.length_c   1.000
_cell.angle_alpha   90.00
_cell.angle_beta   90.00
_cell.angle_gamma   90.00
#
_symmetry.space_group_name_H-M   'P 1'
#
loop_
_entity.id
_entity.type
_entity.pdbx_description
1 polymer ?
#
loop_
_entity_poly.entity_id
_entity_poly.type
_entity_poly.pdbx_seq_one_letter_code
_entity_poly.pdbx_strand_id
1 'polypeptide(L)'
;DIQALDRAGERDFIDVSNTDEELKEKTSQYLEQMISAGTISDENAKEFEPVLTMLKDDNYTFDDIYLAMKDNSYIFPWLMASKSQFGNRLGTVDEVNSNIQAELGTKGYSPILMEKYITYVQGISAFLIFPLFLLLLIRDYRSNMYEVVYAQPLSPTKYILNRYLGIFIPFMLYLYLFGLILNLISVFRFIGSGYNVLYTPFISYFVIYLLPTTFFFSSLIMLLMLLIRKVVAVFPIYILYIIFNMTPGVFNDTSS
;
A
#
# COMPACT_ATOMS: atom_id res chain seq x y z
N ASP A 1 20.28 -9.31 12.82
CA ASP A 1 21.25 -8.94 11.76
C ASP A 1 20.49 -8.13 10.69
N ILE A 2 20.89 -6.86 10.52
CA ILE A 2 20.28 -5.92 9.55
C ILE A 2 20.31 -6.49 8.13
N GLN A 3 21.41 -7.12 7.73
CA GLN A 3 21.51 -7.74 6.40
C GLN A 3 20.55 -8.93 6.21
N ALA A 4 20.21 -9.62 7.30
CA ALA A 4 19.21 -10.68 7.26
C ALA A 4 17.79 -10.11 7.10
N LEU A 5 17.49 -8.99 7.77
CA LEU A 5 16.22 -8.26 7.62
C LEU A 5 16.09 -7.67 6.21
N ASP A 6 17.16 -7.09 5.67
CA ASP A 6 17.19 -6.56 4.31
C ASP A 6 16.91 -7.66 3.27
N ARG A 7 17.55 -8.82 3.43
CA ARG A 7 17.30 -10.00 2.58
C ARG A 7 15.89 -10.55 2.72
N ALA A 8 15.26 -10.40 3.88
CA ALA A 8 13.88 -10.78 4.12
C ALA A 8 12.86 -9.75 3.57
N GLY A 9 13.32 -8.60 3.05
CA GLY A 9 12.47 -7.53 2.54
C GLY A 9 11.82 -6.67 3.61
N GLU A 10 12.32 -6.72 4.84
CA GLU A 10 11.82 -5.93 6.00
C GLU A 10 12.39 -4.51 6.00
N ARG A 11 12.33 -3.82 4.84
CA ARG A 11 12.88 -2.48 4.64
C ARG A 11 12.30 -1.43 5.58
N ASP A 12 11.00 -1.49 5.83
CA ASP A 12 10.30 -0.52 6.68
C ASP A 12 10.90 -0.40 8.10
N PHE A 13 11.66 -1.41 8.57
CA PHE A 13 12.29 -1.40 9.88
C PHE A 13 13.75 -0.99 9.85
N ILE A 14 14.43 -1.12 8.72
CA ILE A 14 15.87 -0.90 8.61
C ILE A 14 16.24 0.35 7.84
N ASP A 15 15.33 0.89 7.04
CA ASP A 15 15.57 2.14 6.33
C ASP A 15 15.45 3.32 7.29
N VAL A 16 16.50 4.13 7.34
CA VAL A 16 16.58 5.36 8.10
C VAL A 16 16.68 6.50 7.10
N SER A 17 15.92 7.58 7.34
CA SER A 17 16.00 8.77 6.51
C SER A 17 17.41 9.36 6.57
N ASN A 18 17.98 9.71 5.41
CA ASN A 18 19.19 10.49 5.36
C ASN A 18 18.95 11.87 5.98
N THR A 19 20.01 12.46 6.54
CA THR A 19 19.94 13.85 6.95
C THR A 19 19.75 14.75 5.72
N ASP A 20 19.23 15.95 5.93
CA ASP A 20 19.03 16.92 4.85
C ASP A 20 20.32 17.22 4.11
N GLU A 21 21.43 17.36 4.87
CA GLU A 21 22.76 17.57 4.31
C GLU A 21 23.22 16.41 3.42
N GLU A 22 23.10 15.17 3.89
CA GLU A 22 23.44 13.98 3.11
C GLU A 22 22.58 13.84 1.84
N LEU A 23 21.31 14.16 1.93
CA LEU A 23 20.39 14.13 0.77
C LEU A 23 20.75 15.20 -0.25
N LYS A 24 21.04 16.43 0.19
CA LYS A 24 21.48 17.54 -0.65
C LYS A 24 22.81 17.22 -1.35
N GLU A 25 23.79 16.70 -0.61
CA GLU A 25 25.09 16.34 -1.15
C GLU A 25 24.97 15.23 -2.21
N LYS A 26 24.27 14.13 -1.91
CA LYS A 26 24.07 13.02 -2.85
C LYS A 26 23.28 13.45 -4.09
N THR A 27 22.29 14.32 -3.91
CA THR A 27 21.53 14.89 -5.05
C THR A 27 22.40 15.76 -5.93
N SER A 28 23.22 16.62 -5.33
CA SER A 28 24.16 17.47 -6.09
C SER A 28 25.13 16.61 -6.91
N GLN A 29 25.75 15.61 -6.29
CA GLN A 29 26.66 14.68 -6.96
C GLN A 29 25.98 13.91 -8.10
N TYR A 30 24.77 13.46 -7.89
CA TYR A 30 23.97 12.76 -8.90
C TYR A 30 23.64 13.64 -10.10
N LEU A 31 23.18 14.88 -9.89
CA LEU A 31 22.89 15.81 -10.96
C LEU A 31 24.16 16.18 -11.74
N GLU A 32 25.28 16.48 -11.05
CA GLU A 32 26.55 16.76 -11.70
C GLU A 32 27.04 15.56 -12.54
N GLN A 33 26.86 14.35 -12.05
CA GLN A 33 27.18 13.13 -12.80
C GLN A 33 26.30 12.99 -14.05
N MET A 34 25.00 13.26 -13.97
CA MET A 34 24.09 13.16 -15.11
C MET A 34 24.39 14.23 -16.17
N ILE A 35 24.80 15.43 -15.76
CA ILE A 35 25.27 16.48 -16.66
C ILE A 35 26.59 16.05 -17.34
N SER A 36 27.57 15.58 -16.58
CA SER A 36 28.87 15.15 -17.12
C SER A 36 28.77 13.93 -18.04
N ALA A 37 27.82 13.04 -17.78
CA ALA A 37 27.53 11.88 -18.63
C ALA A 37 26.75 12.21 -19.91
N GLY A 38 26.34 13.48 -20.10
CA GLY A 38 25.56 13.92 -21.25
C GLY A 38 24.09 13.44 -21.23
N THR A 39 23.62 12.88 -20.13
CA THR A 39 22.21 12.48 -19.96
C THR A 39 21.32 13.73 -19.87
N ILE A 40 21.82 14.77 -19.23
CA ILE A 40 21.26 16.12 -19.27
C ILE A 40 22.07 16.89 -20.31
N SER A 41 21.42 17.39 -21.36
CA SER A 41 22.11 18.12 -22.43
C SER A 41 22.73 19.42 -21.92
N ASP A 42 23.84 19.87 -22.53
CA ASP A 42 24.54 21.11 -22.13
C ASP A 42 23.64 22.36 -22.18
N GLU A 43 22.65 22.36 -23.04
CA GLU A 43 21.68 23.47 -23.15
C GLU A 43 20.79 23.52 -21.89
N ASN A 44 20.34 22.35 -21.42
CA ASN A 44 19.48 22.21 -20.26
C ASN A 44 20.29 22.24 -18.95
N ALA A 45 21.57 21.92 -18.96
CA ALA A 45 22.44 21.98 -17.78
C ALA A 45 22.43 23.36 -17.09
N LYS A 46 22.27 24.44 -17.89
CA LYS A 46 22.16 25.80 -17.36
C LYS A 46 20.92 26.02 -16.48
N GLU A 47 19.85 25.28 -16.72
CA GLU A 47 18.64 25.36 -15.90
C GLU A 47 18.85 24.74 -14.52
N PHE A 48 19.83 23.82 -14.37
CA PHE A 48 20.18 23.21 -13.10
C PHE A 48 21.14 24.03 -12.23
N GLU A 49 21.84 25.03 -12.79
CA GLU A 49 22.79 25.87 -12.02
C GLU A 49 22.16 26.50 -10.76
N PRO A 50 20.94 27.09 -10.83
CA PRO A 50 20.28 27.62 -9.63
C PRO A 50 20.01 26.54 -8.58
N VAL A 51 19.56 25.36 -9.03
CA VAL A 51 19.27 24.22 -8.12
C VAL A 51 20.53 23.69 -7.47
N LEU A 52 21.61 23.52 -8.23
CA LEU A 52 22.90 23.10 -7.71
C LEU A 52 23.46 24.11 -6.71
N THR A 53 23.21 25.42 -6.93
CA THR A 53 23.59 26.46 -5.98
C THR A 53 22.77 26.36 -4.69
N MET A 54 21.45 26.17 -4.79
CA MET A 54 20.58 26.01 -3.63
C MET A 54 20.89 24.73 -2.84
N LEU A 55 21.25 23.63 -3.51
CA LEU A 55 21.65 22.37 -2.87
C LEU A 55 22.96 22.53 -2.06
N LYS A 56 23.83 23.46 -2.43
CA LYS A 56 25.07 23.76 -1.72
C LYS A 56 24.94 24.86 -0.67
N ASP A 57 23.79 25.51 -0.59
CA ASP A 57 23.50 26.59 0.35
C ASP A 57 22.79 26.01 1.58
N ASP A 58 23.35 26.26 2.78
CA ASP A 58 22.80 25.77 4.05
C ASP A 58 21.49 26.50 4.46
N ASN A 59 21.13 27.60 3.78
CA ASN A 59 19.89 28.32 4.06
C ASN A 59 18.64 27.62 3.52
N TYR A 60 18.79 26.65 2.62
CA TYR A 60 17.69 25.92 2.03
C TYR A 60 17.72 24.46 2.46
N THR A 61 16.56 23.93 2.87
CA THR A 61 16.39 22.48 3.03
C THR A 61 16.10 21.82 1.67
N PHE A 62 16.33 20.51 1.57
CA PHE A 62 15.97 19.79 0.36
C PHE A 62 14.48 19.91 0.01
N ASP A 63 13.62 19.90 1.03
CA ASP A 63 12.18 20.04 0.85
C ASP A 63 11.78 21.44 0.36
N ASP A 64 12.48 22.50 0.77
CA ASP A 64 12.27 23.86 0.24
C ASP A 64 12.59 23.91 -1.25
N ILE A 65 13.71 23.30 -1.67
CA ILE A 65 14.13 23.23 -3.08
C ILE A 65 13.13 22.39 -3.88
N TYR A 66 12.72 21.25 -3.34
CA TYR A 66 11.77 20.34 -3.95
C TYR A 66 10.41 21.02 -4.19
N LEU A 67 9.91 21.78 -3.22
CA LEU A 67 8.66 22.52 -3.34
C LEU A 67 8.79 23.72 -4.31
N ALA A 68 9.91 24.44 -4.29
CA ALA A 68 10.17 25.56 -5.18
C ALA A 68 10.23 25.12 -6.66
N MET A 69 10.70 23.90 -6.93
CA MET A 69 10.82 23.35 -8.28
C MET A 69 9.62 22.51 -8.72
N LYS A 70 8.57 22.39 -7.90
CA LYS A 70 7.40 21.52 -8.17
C LYS A 70 6.73 21.80 -9.52
N ASP A 71 6.67 23.06 -9.94
CA ASP A 71 6.04 23.46 -11.20
C ASP A 71 6.99 23.38 -12.40
N ASN A 72 8.27 23.09 -12.18
CA ASN A 72 9.24 22.92 -13.26
C ASN A 72 9.21 21.47 -13.77
N SER A 73 8.52 21.24 -14.88
CA SER A 73 8.31 19.92 -15.47
C SER A 73 9.60 19.20 -15.89
N TYR A 74 10.71 19.92 -16.03
CA TYR A 74 12.00 19.36 -16.43
C TYR A 74 12.91 19.02 -15.24
N ILE A 75 13.00 19.90 -14.24
CA ILE A 75 13.86 19.72 -13.05
C ILE A 75 13.21 18.81 -12.03
N PHE A 76 11.90 18.97 -11.81
CA PHE A 76 11.17 18.25 -10.77
C PHE A 76 11.31 16.72 -10.84
N PRO A 77 11.22 16.05 -12.03
CA PRO A 77 11.42 14.60 -12.11
C PRO A 77 12.80 14.12 -11.60
N TRP A 78 13.83 14.92 -11.79
CA TRP A 78 15.18 14.60 -11.31
C TRP A 78 15.31 14.72 -9.80
N LEU A 79 14.70 15.74 -9.20
CA LEU A 79 14.63 15.90 -7.75
C LEU A 79 13.80 14.78 -7.12
N MET A 80 12.68 14.41 -7.75
CA MET A 80 11.84 13.29 -7.31
C MET A 80 12.60 11.96 -7.37
N ALA A 81 13.33 11.70 -8.45
CA ALA A 81 14.19 10.52 -8.57
C ALA A 81 15.28 10.50 -7.49
N SER A 82 15.93 11.65 -7.24
CA SER A 82 16.94 11.79 -6.18
C SER A 82 16.35 11.53 -4.78
N LYS A 83 15.18 12.10 -4.47
CA LYS A 83 14.48 11.85 -3.20
C LYS A 83 14.14 10.37 -3.02
N SER A 84 13.66 9.72 -4.08
CA SER A 84 13.34 8.29 -4.07
C SER A 84 14.58 7.41 -3.90
N GLN A 85 15.70 7.77 -4.52
CA GLN A 85 16.93 6.98 -4.51
C GLN A 85 17.78 7.22 -3.26
N PHE A 86 17.86 8.46 -2.80
CA PHE A 86 18.75 8.89 -1.71
C PHE A 86 18.04 9.34 -0.45
N GLY A 87 16.69 9.35 -0.42
CA GLY A 87 15.93 9.78 0.75
C GLY A 87 16.16 8.90 1.97
N ASN A 88 16.39 7.61 1.74
CA ASN A 88 16.60 6.63 2.80
C ASN A 88 17.92 5.89 2.61
N ARG A 89 18.47 5.42 3.72
CA ARG A 89 19.65 4.55 3.79
C ARG A 89 19.41 3.40 4.75
N LEU A 90 20.20 2.36 4.63
CA LEU A 90 20.24 1.33 5.66
C LEU A 90 20.78 1.93 6.96
N GLY A 91 19.99 1.81 8.02
CA GLY A 91 20.37 2.26 9.35
C GLY A 91 21.48 1.39 9.96
N THR A 92 22.20 1.93 10.91
CA THR A 92 23.07 1.14 11.78
C THR A 92 22.24 0.31 12.77
N VAL A 93 22.82 -0.72 13.38
CA VAL A 93 22.13 -1.57 14.36
C VAL A 93 21.49 -0.75 15.49
N ASP A 94 22.22 0.26 15.97
CA ASP A 94 21.77 1.10 17.09
C ASP A 94 20.62 2.04 16.67
N GLU A 95 20.69 2.63 15.48
CA GLU A 95 19.62 3.45 14.92
C GLU A 95 18.34 2.63 14.69
N VAL A 96 18.45 1.46 14.07
CA VAL A 96 17.31 0.56 13.84
C VAL A 96 16.69 0.11 15.16
N ASN A 97 17.50 -0.29 16.13
CA ASN A 97 17.00 -0.69 17.45
C ASN A 97 16.32 0.47 18.18
N SER A 98 16.89 1.67 18.12
CA SER A 98 16.28 2.86 18.75
C SER A 98 14.95 3.23 18.11
N ASN A 99 14.85 3.15 16.77
CA ASN A 99 13.62 3.41 16.05
C ASN A 99 12.52 2.38 16.38
N ILE A 100 12.89 1.08 16.40
CA ILE A 100 11.97 0.00 16.80
C ILE A 100 11.50 0.20 18.25
N GLN A 101 12.39 0.53 19.17
CA GLN A 101 12.04 0.78 20.57
C GLN A 101 11.15 2.02 20.72
N ALA A 102 11.43 3.09 20.00
CA ALA A 102 10.62 4.31 19.99
C ALA A 102 9.22 4.03 19.44
N GLU A 103 9.10 3.29 18.36
CA GLU A 103 7.82 2.93 17.76
C GLU A 103 7.02 1.98 18.65
N LEU A 104 7.67 0.98 19.24
CA LEU A 104 7.06 0.07 20.22
C LEU A 104 6.61 0.82 21.50
N GLY A 105 7.38 1.80 21.94
CA GLY A 105 7.06 2.63 23.11
C GLY A 105 5.86 3.56 22.87
N THR A 106 5.72 4.09 21.65
CA THR A 106 4.62 5.02 21.30
C THR A 106 3.35 4.31 20.90
N LYS A 107 3.41 3.38 19.96
CA LYS A 107 2.23 2.69 19.40
C LYS A 107 1.90 1.40 20.17
N GLY A 108 2.89 0.74 20.75
CA GLY A 108 2.76 -0.60 21.30
C GLY A 108 2.83 -1.69 20.21
N TYR A 109 2.97 -2.94 20.64
CA TYR A 109 3.20 -4.07 19.72
C TYR A 109 1.95 -4.43 18.89
N SER A 110 0.78 -4.49 19.52
CA SER A 110 -0.45 -4.94 18.85
C SER A 110 -0.89 -4.02 17.69
N PRO A 111 -0.85 -2.68 17.80
CA PRO A 111 -1.16 -1.81 16.68
C PRO A 111 -0.22 -2.01 15.49
N ILE A 112 1.09 -2.12 15.71
CA ILE A 112 2.08 -2.33 14.64
C ILE A 112 1.81 -3.65 13.91
N LEU A 113 1.58 -4.74 14.64
CA LEU A 113 1.23 -6.03 14.05
C LEU A 113 -0.05 -5.95 13.23
N MET A 114 -1.07 -5.26 13.74
CA MET A 114 -2.35 -5.12 13.05
C MET A 114 -2.25 -4.24 11.80
N GLU A 115 -1.48 -3.19 11.85
CA GLU A 115 -1.19 -2.36 10.69
C GLU A 115 -0.55 -3.18 9.56
N LYS A 116 0.48 -3.96 9.87
CA LYS A 116 1.11 -4.90 8.92
C LYS A 116 0.12 -5.96 8.40
N TYR A 117 -0.62 -6.59 9.30
CA TYR A 117 -1.64 -7.57 8.91
C TYR A 117 -2.65 -6.98 7.92
N ILE A 118 -3.21 -5.82 8.24
CA ILE A 118 -4.20 -5.16 7.39
C ILE A 118 -3.59 -4.79 6.04
N THR A 119 -2.39 -4.21 6.02
CA THR A 119 -1.70 -3.81 4.78
C THR A 119 -1.52 -5.00 3.83
N TYR A 120 -1.02 -6.13 4.33
CA TYR A 120 -0.84 -7.32 3.49
C TYR A 120 -2.17 -7.98 3.09
N VAL A 121 -3.08 -8.14 4.05
CA VAL A 121 -4.35 -8.84 3.80
C VAL A 121 -5.28 -8.01 2.93
N GLN A 122 -5.23 -6.69 3.01
CA GLN A 122 -6.05 -5.79 2.18
C GLN A 122 -5.77 -6.00 0.68
N GLY A 123 -4.51 -6.06 0.28
CA GLY A 123 -4.13 -6.36 -1.09
C GLY A 123 -4.51 -7.78 -1.52
N ILE A 124 -4.20 -8.78 -0.71
CA ILE A 124 -4.48 -10.18 -1.01
C ILE A 124 -5.99 -10.45 -1.03
N SER A 125 -6.77 -9.81 -0.16
CA SER A 125 -8.22 -10.03 -0.08
C SER A 125 -8.95 -9.69 -1.38
N ALA A 126 -8.49 -8.66 -2.09
CA ALA A 126 -9.03 -8.29 -3.40
C ALA A 126 -8.85 -9.41 -4.45
N PHE A 127 -7.71 -10.10 -4.43
CA PHE A 127 -7.48 -11.25 -5.31
C PHE A 127 -8.25 -12.49 -4.88
N LEU A 128 -8.32 -12.77 -3.59
CA LEU A 128 -8.97 -13.98 -3.08
C LEU A 128 -10.50 -13.96 -3.20
N ILE A 129 -11.11 -12.80 -3.05
CA ILE A 129 -12.57 -12.69 -3.13
C ILE A 129 -13.10 -12.85 -4.56
N PHE A 130 -12.29 -12.50 -5.56
CA PHE A 130 -12.69 -12.59 -6.97
C PHE A 130 -13.09 -14.02 -7.41
N PRO A 131 -12.26 -15.07 -7.22
CA PRO A 131 -12.64 -16.42 -7.63
C PRO A 131 -13.86 -16.95 -6.90
N LEU A 132 -14.12 -16.52 -5.66
CA LEU A 132 -15.32 -16.94 -4.93
C LEU A 132 -16.60 -16.42 -5.59
N PHE A 133 -16.61 -15.12 -5.95
CA PHE A 133 -17.74 -14.55 -6.71
C PHE A 133 -17.86 -15.16 -8.10
N LEU A 134 -16.73 -15.38 -8.76
CA LEU A 134 -16.68 -15.99 -10.08
C LEU A 134 -17.30 -17.39 -10.08
N LEU A 135 -16.90 -18.27 -9.16
CA LEU A 135 -17.42 -19.63 -9.06
C LEU A 135 -18.93 -19.66 -8.79
N LEU A 136 -19.43 -18.78 -7.92
CA LEU A 136 -20.85 -18.71 -7.63
C LEU A 136 -21.65 -18.25 -8.84
N LEU A 137 -21.25 -17.17 -9.49
CA LEU A 137 -21.99 -16.56 -10.57
C LEU A 137 -21.88 -17.33 -11.89
N ILE A 138 -20.73 -17.99 -12.17
CA ILE A 138 -20.63 -18.92 -13.32
C ILE A 138 -21.68 -20.02 -13.21
N ARG A 139 -21.85 -20.58 -12.00
CA ARG A 139 -22.85 -21.62 -11.77
C ARG A 139 -24.27 -21.09 -12.07
N ASP A 140 -24.57 -19.90 -11.61
CA ASP A 140 -25.90 -19.31 -11.82
C ASP A 140 -26.15 -19.01 -13.33
N TYR A 141 -25.15 -18.54 -14.05
CA TYR A 141 -25.27 -18.30 -15.50
C TYR A 141 -25.36 -19.59 -16.32
N ARG A 142 -24.62 -20.63 -15.97
CA ARG A 142 -24.64 -21.93 -16.69
C ARG A 142 -25.96 -22.68 -16.51
N SER A 143 -26.58 -22.59 -15.34
CA SER A 143 -27.81 -23.30 -15.03
C SER A 143 -29.07 -22.53 -15.40
N ASN A 144 -28.98 -21.37 -16.08
CA ASN A 144 -30.07 -20.48 -16.39
C ASN A 144 -30.97 -20.17 -15.16
N MET A 145 -30.33 -20.12 -13.98
CA MET A 145 -31.02 -19.91 -12.70
C MET A 145 -31.85 -18.61 -12.67
N TYR A 146 -31.49 -17.64 -13.51
CA TYR A 146 -32.27 -16.40 -13.63
C TYR A 146 -33.72 -16.67 -14.08
N GLU A 147 -33.98 -17.64 -14.96
CA GLU A 147 -35.34 -17.99 -15.40
C GLU A 147 -36.15 -18.57 -14.22
N VAL A 148 -35.51 -19.43 -13.41
CA VAL A 148 -36.12 -20.02 -12.23
C VAL A 148 -36.39 -18.95 -11.15
N VAL A 149 -35.49 -17.99 -10.98
CA VAL A 149 -35.63 -16.88 -10.03
C VAL A 149 -36.76 -15.95 -10.44
N TYR A 150 -36.91 -15.65 -11.74
CA TYR A 150 -38.02 -14.83 -12.26
C TYR A 150 -39.38 -15.55 -12.18
N ALA A 151 -39.41 -16.87 -12.18
CA ALA A 151 -40.61 -17.66 -12.00
C ALA A 151 -41.05 -17.79 -10.53
N GLN A 152 -40.19 -17.42 -9.58
CA GLN A 152 -40.52 -17.44 -8.15
C GLN A 152 -40.95 -16.06 -7.64
N PRO A 153 -41.75 -15.99 -6.57
CA PRO A 153 -42.21 -14.73 -5.96
C PRO A 153 -41.06 -14.03 -5.16
N LEU A 154 -39.85 -14.18 -5.58
CA LEU A 154 -38.66 -13.56 -4.96
C LEU A 154 -38.29 -12.28 -5.70
N SER A 155 -38.08 -11.19 -4.94
CA SER A 155 -37.59 -9.96 -5.58
C SER A 155 -36.14 -10.17 -6.06
N PRO A 156 -35.78 -9.70 -7.27
CA PRO A 156 -34.40 -9.80 -7.79
C PRO A 156 -33.36 -9.23 -6.85
N THR A 157 -33.69 -8.14 -6.16
CA THR A 157 -32.83 -7.50 -5.18
C THR A 157 -32.50 -8.43 -4.00
N LYS A 158 -33.51 -9.12 -3.45
CA LYS A 158 -33.28 -10.09 -2.36
C LYS A 158 -32.39 -11.25 -2.80
N TYR A 159 -32.59 -11.74 -4.03
CA TYR A 159 -31.75 -12.79 -4.58
C TYR A 159 -30.28 -12.36 -4.69
N ILE A 160 -30.00 -11.21 -5.30
CA ILE A 160 -28.66 -10.67 -5.48
C ILE A 160 -28.00 -10.41 -4.13
N LEU A 161 -28.74 -9.79 -3.19
CA LEU A 161 -28.20 -9.48 -1.87
C LEU A 161 -27.87 -10.75 -1.08
N ASN A 162 -28.73 -11.76 -1.10
CA ASN A 162 -28.47 -13.03 -0.44
C ASN A 162 -27.24 -13.74 -1.04
N ARG A 163 -27.05 -13.70 -2.35
CA ARG A 163 -25.86 -14.24 -3.01
C ARG A 163 -24.60 -13.50 -2.62
N TYR A 164 -24.66 -12.17 -2.60
CA TYR A 164 -23.57 -11.33 -2.18
C TYR A 164 -23.17 -11.60 -0.72
N LEU A 165 -24.13 -11.51 0.19
CA LEU A 165 -23.88 -11.73 1.62
C LEU A 165 -23.45 -13.16 1.94
N GLY A 166 -23.96 -14.15 1.19
CA GLY A 166 -23.57 -15.55 1.32
C GLY A 166 -22.11 -15.84 1.03
N ILE A 167 -21.41 -14.97 0.28
CA ILE A 167 -19.95 -15.06 0.06
C ILE A 167 -19.22 -14.09 0.99
N PHE A 168 -19.69 -12.84 1.05
CA PHE A 168 -19.01 -11.77 1.75
C PHE A 168 -18.87 -12.06 3.25
N ILE A 169 -19.94 -12.49 3.91
CA ILE A 169 -19.92 -12.73 5.37
C ILE A 169 -18.96 -13.87 5.74
N PRO A 170 -19.01 -15.07 5.13
CA PRO A 170 -18.07 -16.13 5.45
C PRO A 170 -16.61 -15.75 5.14
N PHE A 171 -16.38 -15.01 4.05
CA PHE A 171 -15.05 -14.54 3.69
C PHE A 171 -14.50 -13.56 4.75
N MET A 172 -15.30 -12.56 5.15
CA MET A 172 -14.92 -11.61 6.20
C MET A 172 -14.71 -12.29 7.54
N LEU A 173 -15.56 -13.27 7.88
CA LEU A 173 -15.41 -14.06 9.10
C LEU A 173 -14.10 -14.85 9.10
N TYR A 174 -13.73 -15.45 7.97
CA TYR A 174 -12.45 -16.14 7.81
C TYR A 174 -11.26 -15.20 8.04
N LEU A 175 -11.25 -14.03 7.40
CA LEU A 175 -10.20 -13.04 7.60
C LEU A 175 -10.14 -12.54 9.05
N TYR A 176 -11.31 -12.30 9.66
CA TYR A 176 -11.40 -11.89 11.06
C TYR A 176 -10.81 -12.94 12.01
N LEU A 177 -11.20 -14.20 11.86
CA LEU A 177 -10.71 -15.29 12.71
C LEU A 177 -9.21 -15.52 12.54
N PHE A 178 -8.70 -15.43 11.31
CA PHE A 178 -7.28 -15.57 11.03
C PHE A 178 -6.47 -14.45 11.71
N GLY A 179 -6.88 -13.18 11.53
CA GLY A 179 -6.25 -12.05 12.20
C GLY A 179 -6.36 -12.12 13.73
N LEU A 180 -7.50 -12.57 14.25
CA LEU A 180 -7.70 -12.77 15.69
C LEU A 180 -6.73 -13.80 16.24
N ILE A 181 -6.54 -14.92 15.56
CA ILE A 181 -5.59 -15.97 15.98
C ILE A 181 -4.17 -15.42 15.99
N LEU A 182 -3.76 -14.68 14.95
CA LEU A 182 -2.44 -14.05 14.92
C LEU A 182 -2.24 -13.06 16.06
N ASN A 183 -3.26 -12.24 16.32
CA ASN A 183 -3.22 -11.29 17.44
C ASN A 183 -3.11 -11.99 18.79
N LEU A 184 -3.88 -13.06 19.00
CA LEU A 184 -3.83 -13.86 20.24
C LEU A 184 -2.45 -14.51 20.44
N ILE A 185 -1.89 -15.14 19.40
CA ILE A 185 -0.54 -15.73 19.47
C ILE A 185 0.48 -14.66 19.88
N SER A 186 0.38 -13.47 19.31
CA SER A 186 1.28 -12.35 19.60
C SER A 186 1.10 -11.85 21.04
N VAL A 187 -0.15 -11.71 21.51
CA VAL A 187 -0.43 -11.33 22.88
C VAL A 187 0.19 -12.34 23.86
N PHE A 188 -0.03 -13.64 23.66
CA PHE A 188 0.55 -14.66 24.53
C PHE A 188 2.07 -14.69 24.51
N ARG A 189 2.69 -14.40 23.37
CA ARG A 189 4.14 -14.37 23.22
C ARG A 189 4.80 -13.20 23.93
N PHE A 190 4.15 -12.02 23.92
CA PHE A 190 4.70 -10.78 24.43
C PHE A 190 4.10 -10.35 25.78
N ILE A 191 3.22 -11.13 26.37
CA ILE A 191 2.69 -10.87 27.71
C ILE A 191 3.85 -10.91 28.70
N GLY A 192 4.04 -9.85 29.49
CA GLY A 192 5.15 -9.73 30.43
C GLY A 192 6.46 -9.19 29.86
N SER A 193 6.56 -8.88 28.56
CA SER A 193 7.75 -8.30 27.95
C SER A 193 7.93 -6.80 28.22
N GLY A 194 6.96 -6.16 28.89
CA GLY A 194 6.96 -4.71 29.14
C GLY A 194 6.37 -3.87 27.99
N TYR A 195 6.05 -4.47 26.87
CA TYR A 195 5.38 -3.79 25.77
C TYR A 195 3.87 -3.76 25.95
N ASN A 196 3.26 -2.69 25.44
CA ASN A 196 1.81 -2.55 25.48
C ASN A 196 1.15 -3.49 24.46
N VAL A 197 0.40 -4.48 24.98
CA VAL A 197 -0.25 -5.51 24.17
C VAL A 197 -1.75 -5.41 24.41
N LEU A 198 -2.52 -4.96 23.41
CA LEU A 198 -3.94 -4.69 23.51
C LEU A 198 -4.74 -5.51 22.48
N TYR A 199 -5.97 -5.93 22.86
CA TYR A 199 -6.89 -6.60 21.94
C TYR A 199 -7.71 -5.64 21.08
N THR A 200 -8.02 -4.46 21.60
CA THR A 200 -8.87 -3.47 20.99
C THR A 200 -8.37 -2.96 19.61
N PRO A 201 -7.08 -2.72 19.39
CA PRO A 201 -6.60 -2.27 18.08
C PRO A 201 -6.98 -3.18 16.92
N PHE A 202 -7.01 -4.51 17.14
CA PHE A 202 -7.39 -5.46 16.10
C PHE A 202 -8.81 -5.20 15.57
N ILE A 203 -9.78 -5.02 16.45
CA ILE A 203 -11.18 -4.79 16.08
C ILE A 203 -11.31 -3.47 15.33
N SER A 204 -10.68 -2.42 15.85
CA SER A 204 -10.72 -1.09 15.23
C SER A 204 -10.11 -1.09 13.83
N TYR A 205 -8.91 -1.62 13.67
CA TYR A 205 -8.24 -1.69 12.35
C TYR A 205 -9.02 -2.57 11.36
N PHE A 206 -9.57 -3.69 11.81
CA PHE A 206 -10.38 -4.57 10.97
C PHE A 206 -11.63 -3.86 10.44
N VAL A 207 -12.38 -3.19 11.33
CA VAL A 207 -13.64 -2.52 10.98
C VAL A 207 -13.41 -1.25 10.16
N ILE A 208 -12.36 -0.47 10.47
CA ILE A 208 -12.12 0.83 9.81
C ILE A 208 -11.45 0.64 8.45
N TYR A 209 -10.53 -0.30 8.30
CA TYR A 209 -9.72 -0.43 7.08
C TYR A 209 -10.09 -1.64 6.23
N LEU A 210 -10.10 -2.86 6.81
CA LEU A 210 -10.26 -4.08 6.01
C LEU A 210 -11.71 -4.28 5.53
N LEU A 211 -12.68 -4.04 6.39
CA LEU A 211 -14.08 -4.25 6.05
C LEU A 211 -14.57 -3.32 4.93
N PRO A 212 -14.34 -1.99 4.96
CA PRO A 212 -14.80 -1.10 3.89
C PRO A 212 -14.09 -1.40 2.55
N THR A 213 -12.79 -1.66 2.59
CA THR A 213 -12.02 -1.96 1.38
C THR A 213 -12.48 -3.26 0.72
N THR A 214 -12.63 -4.33 1.51
CA THR A 214 -13.12 -5.61 1.00
C THR A 214 -14.56 -5.51 0.52
N PHE A 215 -15.40 -4.72 1.20
CA PHE A 215 -16.76 -4.42 0.77
C PHE A 215 -16.79 -3.70 -0.58
N PHE A 216 -15.94 -2.71 -0.77
CA PHE A 216 -15.82 -1.98 -2.02
C PHE A 216 -15.41 -2.92 -3.17
N PHE A 217 -14.33 -3.69 -3.02
CA PHE A 217 -13.87 -4.62 -4.05
C PHE A 217 -14.92 -5.68 -4.39
N SER A 218 -15.55 -6.27 -3.40
CA SER A 218 -16.58 -7.29 -3.62
C SER A 218 -17.82 -6.73 -4.31
N SER A 219 -18.22 -5.51 -3.95
CA SER A 219 -19.35 -4.82 -4.60
C SER A 219 -19.02 -4.46 -6.05
N LEU A 220 -17.79 -4.03 -6.32
CA LEU A 220 -17.31 -3.76 -7.67
C LEU A 220 -17.33 -5.02 -8.54
N ILE A 221 -16.83 -6.15 -8.03
CA ILE A 221 -16.89 -7.44 -8.73
C ILE A 221 -18.34 -7.81 -9.06
N MET A 222 -19.22 -7.74 -8.07
CA MET A 222 -20.63 -8.07 -8.26
C MET A 222 -21.29 -7.17 -9.31
N LEU A 223 -21.02 -5.87 -9.26
CA LEU A 223 -21.51 -4.90 -10.24
C LEU A 223 -21.01 -5.23 -11.65
N LEU A 224 -19.71 -5.44 -11.82
CA LEU A 224 -19.11 -5.79 -13.13
C LEU A 224 -19.71 -7.08 -13.69
N MET A 225 -19.89 -8.09 -12.86
CA MET A 225 -20.48 -9.36 -13.27
C MET A 225 -21.94 -9.24 -13.69
N LEU A 226 -22.74 -8.39 -13.01
CA LEU A 226 -24.13 -8.13 -13.38
C LEU A 226 -24.25 -7.33 -14.69
N LEU A 227 -23.35 -6.38 -14.91
CA LEU A 227 -23.34 -5.54 -16.12
C LEU A 227 -22.85 -6.31 -17.36
N ILE A 228 -21.73 -6.99 -17.26
CA ILE A 228 -21.04 -7.58 -18.42
C ILE A 228 -21.65 -8.94 -18.79
N ARG A 229 -22.21 -9.68 -17.84
CA ARG A 229 -22.78 -11.03 -18.00
C ARG A 229 -21.85 -12.07 -18.62
N LYS A 230 -20.58 -11.71 -18.89
CA LYS A 230 -19.53 -12.58 -19.44
C LYS A 230 -18.35 -12.57 -18.47
N VAL A 231 -18.24 -13.60 -17.67
CA VAL A 231 -17.24 -13.75 -16.62
C VAL A 231 -15.82 -13.59 -17.17
N VAL A 232 -15.54 -14.13 -18.34
CA VAL A 232 -14.21 -14.04 -18.98
C VAL A 232 -13.80 -12.59 -19.27
N ALA A 233 -14.77 -11.71 -19.56
CA ALA A 233 -14.48 -10.31 -19.83
C ALA A 233 -14.30 -9.48 -18.55
N VAL A 234 -14.88 -9.90 -17.43
CA VAL A 234 -14.73 -9.23 -16.15
C VAL A 234 -13.32 -9.42 -15.57
N PHE A 235 -12.73 -10.58 -15.77
CA PHE A 235 -11.41 -10.91 -15.22
C PHE A 235 -10.31 -9.91 -15.60
N PRO A 236 -10.03 -9.63 -16.89
CA PRO A 236 -8.97 -8.69 -17.25
C PRO A 236 -9.25 -7.27 -16.76
N ILE A 237 -10.51 -6.82 -16.79
CA ILE A 237 -10.88 -5.48 -16.32
C ILE A 237 -10.60 -5.36 -14.81
N TYR A 238 -10.97 -6.37 -14.05
CA TYR A 238 -10.77 -6.38 -12.62
C TYR A 238 -9.28 -6.47 -12.24
N ILE A 239 -8.50 -7.31 -12.94
CA ILE A 239 -7.05 -7.42 -12.73
C ILE A 239 -6.35 -6.10 -13.04
N LEU A 240 -6.67 -5.47 -14.17
CA LEU A 240 -6.11 -4.14 -14.49
C LEU A 240 -6.42 -3.13 -13.40
N TYR A 241 -7.66 -3.09 -12.92
CA TYR A 241 -8.05 -2.21 -11.83
C TYR A 241 -7.22 -2.45 -10.55
N ILE A 242 -7.00 -3.72 -10.16
CA ILE A 242 -6.18 -4.06 -9.00
C ILE A 242 -4.73 -3.62 -9.23
N ILE A 243 -4.13 -3.95 -10.38
CA ILE A 243 -2.74 -3.59 -10.68
C ILE A 243 -2.55 -2.06 -10.56
N PHE A 244 -3.45 -1.27 -11.14
CA PHE A 244 -3.37 0.19 -11.03
C PHE A 244 -3.48 0.70 -9.60
N ASN A 245 -4.27 0.03 -8.75
CA ASN A 245 -4.45 0.45 -7.36
C ASN A 245 -3.38 -0.12 -6.39
N MET A 246 -2.71 -1.20 -6.77
CA MET A 246 -1.65 -1.80 -5.94
C MET A 246 -0.25 -1.31 -6.30
N THR A 247 -0.10 -0.50 -7.35
CA THR A 247 1.18 0.11 -7.69
C THR A 247 1.32 1.42 -6.89
N PRO A 248 1.91 1.39 -5.68
CA PRO A 248 2.14 2.62 -4.94
C PRO A 248 3.21 3.42 -5.68
N GLY A 249 2.95 4.66 -5.97
CA GLY A 249 3.96 5.60 -6.42
C GLY A 249 3.91 6.07 -7.88
N VAL A 250 3.08 5.47 -8.75
CA VAL A 250 2.92 6.03 -10.11
C VAL A 250 1.91 7.19 -10.14
N PHE A 251 1.01 7.26 -9.14
CA PHE A 251 -0.05 8.28 -9.09
C PHE A 251 -0.25 8.93 -7.70
N ASN A 252 0.52 8.57 -6.68
CA ASN A 252 0.29 9.02 -5.29
C ASN A 252 1.24 10.10 -4.78
N ASP A 253 1.99 10.79 -5.63
CA ASP A 253 2.72 12.00 -5.21
C ASP A 253 1.84 13.27 -5.18
N THR A 254 0.54 13.11 -5.01
CA THR A 254 -0.39 14.25 -4.85
C THR A 254 -0.95 14.38 -3.44
N SER A 255 -0.37 13.74 -2.45
CA SER A 255 -0.79 13.96 -1.06
C SER A 255 0.35 14.47 -0.20
N SER A 256 0.42 15.81 -0.15
CA SER A 256 0.90 16.72 0.91
C SER A 256 2.03 16.27 1.78
#